data_76e2101eab68f838df583398ee573f37
#
_entry.id   76e2101eab68f838df583398ee573f37
#
_cell.length_a   1.000
_cell.length_b   1.000
_cell.length_c   1.000
_cell.angle_alpha   90.00
_cell.angle_beta   90.00
_cell.angle_gamma   90.00
#
_symmetry.space_group_name_H-M   'P 1'
#
loop_
_entity.id
_entity.type
_entity.pdbx_description
1 polymer ?
#
loop_
_entity_poly.entity_id
_entity_poly.type
_entity_poly.pdbx_seq_one_letter_code
_entity_poly.pdbx_strand_id
1 'polypeptide(L)'
;MAIALATGALTTSCNDFLDRPAEDSYNAGTFYKDDNQCLQGVNYLYNSPWYDFQRGFIKVGEVMSGNYYWGSSPYLTLTVNGTDGDLMNMSYSLWSVIGHANTVYNNLKNATASQAIKNQCMGECLAWKAMAYFFLVRSFGDVPIIHDNSAMLADGSYSTVSRVKKADVYEYIVLTLEKAMQLLPRNGSPGRIDYYSAEGLLAKVYLAKSGVNANGNGQRNADDLKKAAAYAKDVIDNSGRTLMANYADVFRLQNAMNREFLFAWMWTADTSIWTVQNTLQSDLAMVGFDEFGDCWGGYNGPSVDLQEAFGVSPTENPESRSEVDTRRKATMMMAGDFYDYFWTDKTDNKGRKGFNYLQFMYDADNYGSGGPGKLQSATGANNVKHLYGDAYDHKTFAIDGISASNMHSSLPTPVLRLSDVYLVYAEAVIGNGTSTTDASAIDAFYKVRSRAVKSASRPTSISWQDVWKERRLELAMEGDRWYDFVRRSYYDTAGCIAELKAQKRGAFFGLNTLYENYYKSGAWNVNTTDMRYNPEAQAPNVTAQSFTLPFPSQDVVFNGNLLNEAVHVDVRSTYSY
;
A
#
# COMPACT_ATOMS: atom_id res chain seq x y z
N MET A 1 -50.20 50.29 -55.19
CA MET A 1 -50.94 49.25 -54.47
C MET A 1 -49.95 48.56 -53.54
N ALA A 2 -50.02 48.90 -52.25
CA ALA A 2 -49.05 48.56 -51.24
C ALA A 2 -49.35 47.18 -50.67
N ILE A 3 -48.32 46.38 -50.45
CA ILE A 3 -48.35 45.26 -49.54
C ILE A 3 -47.20 45.47 -48.53
N ALA A 4 -47.60 45.94 -47.36
CA ALA A 4 -46.72 45.94 -46.19
C ALA A 4 -46.75 44.54 -45.59
N LEU A 5 -45.62 43.84 -45.59
CA LEU A 5 -45.46 42.62 -44.85
C LEU A 5 -44.99 42.97 -43.46
N ALA A 6 -45.79 42.58 -42.50
CA ALA A 6 -45.42 42.56 -41.07
C ALA A 6 -44.38 41.50 -40.81
N THR A 7 -43.14 41.91 -40.50
CA THR A 7 -42.10 41.09 -39.86
C THR A 7 -42.00 41.55 -38.42
N GLY A 8 -42.86 40.98 -37.59
CA GLY A 8 -42.82 41.17 -36.15
C GLY A 8 -42.94 39.84 -35.47
N ALA A 9 -42.00 39.58 -34.55
CA ALA A 9 -42.03 38.58 -33.50
C ALA A 9 -41.80 37.12 -33.89
N LEU A 10 -40.55 36.67 -33.87
CA LEU A 10 -40.13 35.37 -33.43
C LEU A 10 -38.69 35.47 -32.86
N THR A 11 -38.54 36.22 -31.81
CA THR A 11 -37.35 36.12 -30.93
C THR A 11 -37.81 35.83 -29.52
N THR A 12 -38.60 34.76 -29.35
CA THR A 12 -38.61 34.06 -28.07
C THR A 12 -37.47 33.06 -28.15
N SER A 13 -36.31 33.53 -27.78
CA SER A 13 -35.14 32.69 -27.54
C SER A 13 -35.53 31.62 -26.53
N CYS A 14 -35.41 30.36 -26.93
CA CYS A 14 -35.53 29.22 -26.05
C CYS A 14 -34.29 29.15 -25.11
N ASN A 15 -34.11 30.13 -24.25
CA ASN A 15 -33.09 30.05 -23.20
C ASN A 15 -33.38 28.91 -22.26
N ASP A 16 -34.64 28.64 -21.94
CA ASP A 16 -35.05 27.52 -21.08
C ASP A 16 -34.74 26.13 -21.67
N PHE A 17 -34.55 26.00 -22.98
CA PHE A 17 -34.19 24.73 -23.60
C PHE A 17 -32.68 24.45 -23.54
N LEU A 18 -31.87 25.50 -23.53
CA LEU A 18 -30.39 25.39 -23.41
C LEU A 18 -29.91 25.33 -21.95
N ASP A 19 -30.74 25.80 -21.01
CA ASP A 19 -30.46 25.80 -19.58
C ASP A 19 -31.07 24.60 -18.82
N ARG A 20 -31.61 23.60 -19.53
CA ARG A 20 -32.03 22.36 -18.84
C ARG A 20 -30.79 21.66 -18.27
N PRO A 21 -30.71 21.50 -16.93
CA PRO A 21 -29.71 20.61 -16.35
C PRO A 21 -29.88 19.23 -16.98
N ALA A 22 -28.79 18.57 -17.34
CA ALA A 22 -28.84 17.22 -17.84
C ALA A 22 -29.53 16.33 -16.78
N GLU A 23 -30.76 15.89 -17.08
CA GLU A 23 -31.56 15.07 -16.16
C GLU A 23 -30.96 13.65 -15.99
N ASP A 24 -30.15 13.23 -16.97
CA ASP A 24 -29.54 11.90 -17.06
C ASP A 24 -28.07 11.85 -16.62
N SER A 25 -27.48 12.94 -16.16
CA SER A 25 -26.09 12.96 -15.67
C SER A 25 -25.96 13.88 -14.45
N TYR A 26 -25.29 13.35 -13.44
CA TYR A 26 -24.91 14.13 -12.27
C TYR A 26 -23.78 15.09 -12.62
N ASN A 27 -23.96 16.37 -12.35
CA ASN A 27 -22.91 17.38 -12.38
C ASN A 27 -22.70 17.97 -10.97
N ALA A 28 -21.64 18.74 -10.77
CA ALA A 28 -21.32 19.30 -9.44
C ALA A 28 -22.47 20.15 -8.85
N GLY A 29 -23.34 20.74 -9.68
CA GLY A 29 -24.48 21.52 -9.23
C GLY A 29 -25.73 20.70 -8.88
N THR A 30 -25.81 19.46 -9.35
CA THR A 30 -26.95 18.53 -9.11
C THR A 30 -26.63 17.40 -8.15
N PHE A 31 -25.37 17.11 -7.90
CA PHE A 31 -24.88 16.15 -6.92
C PHE A 31 -24.65 16.84 -5.56
N TYR A 32 -24.39 16.11 -4.51
CA TYR A 32 -24.17 16.59 -3.13
C TYR A 32 -25.38 17.26 -2.48
N LYS A 33 -26.60 16.77 -2.76
CA LYS A 33 -27.86 17.32 -2.22
C LYS A 33 -28.29 16.74 -0.88
N ASP A 34 -27.78 15.55 -0.54
CA ASP A 34 -28.12 14.83 0.69
C ASP A 34 -26.91 14.05 1.24
N ASP A 35 -27.09 13.46 2.42
CA ASP A 35 -26.05 12.72 3.14
C ASP A 35 -25.50 11.54 2.32
N ASN A 36 -26.38 10.82 1.61
CA ASN A 36 -25.98 9.63 0.84
C ASN A 36 -25.13 10.01 -0.37
N GLN A 37 -25.51 11.07 -1.10
CA GLN A 37 -24.72 11.57 -2.23
C GLN A 37 -23.35 12.08 -1.78
N CYS A 38 -23.24 12.72 -0.61
CA CYS A 38 -21.95 13.13 -0.04
C CYS A 38 -21.05 11.92 0.23
N LEU A 39 -21.59 10.87 0.84
CA LEU A 39 -20.85 9.62 1.10
C LEU A 39 -20.43 8.93 -0.21
N GLN A 40 -21.31 8.86 -1.20
CA GLN A 40 -21.00 8.32 -2.53
C GLN A 40 -19.88 9.09 -3.22
N GLY A 41 -19.89 10.42 -3.15
CA GLY A 41 -18.85 11.27 -3.75
C GLY A 41 -17.46 11.01 -3.19
N VAL A 42 -17.36 10.60 -1.92
CA VAL A 42 -16.08 10.27 -1.27
C VAL A 42 -15.66 8.83 -1.52
N ASN A 43 -16.59 7.89 -1.79
CA ASN A 43 -16.26 6.47 -1.98
C ASN A 43 -15.23 6.26 -3.08
N TYR A 44 -15.25 7.09 -4.13
CA TYR A 44 -14.27 7.07 -5.21
C TYR A 44 -12.82 7.16 -4.70
N LEU A 45 -12.56 7.94 -3.64
CA LEU A 45 -11.21 8.10 -3.07
C LEU A 45 -10.67 6.83 -2.39
N TYR A 46 -11.52 5.83 -2.14
CA TYR A 46 -11.10 4.58 -1.51
C TYR A 46 -10.56 3.53 -2.49
N ASN A 47 -10.73 3.71 -3.80
CA ASN A 47 -10.27 2.74 -4.80
C ASN A 47 -9.76 3.39 -6.10
N SER A 48 -10.64 3.89 -6.93
CA SER A 48 -10.39 4.21 -8.33
C SER A 48 -9.13 5.06 -8.61
N PRO A 49 -8.84 6.15 -7.91
CA PRO A 49 -7.65 6.94 -8.18
C PRO A 49 -6.33 6.26 -7.76
N TRP A 50 -6.39 5.14 -7.00
CA TRP A 50 -5.25 4.32 -6.60
C TRP A 50 -4.95 3.17 -7.57
N TYR A 51 -5.80 2.97 -8.57
CA TYR A 51 -5.70 1.85 -9.50
C TYR A 51 -4.31 1.75 -10.15
N ASP A 52 -3.81 2.84 -10.69
CA ASP A 52 -2.53 2.89 -11.38
C ASP A 52 -1.32 2.87 -10.40
N PHE A 53 -1.56 3.01 -9.09
CA PHE A 53 -0.49 2.89 -8.08
C PHE A 53 -0.22 1.45 -7.64
N GLN A 54 -1.08 0.48 -7.89
CA GLN A 54 -0.96 -0.87 -7.33
C GLN A 54 0.38 -1.54 -7.65
N ARG A 55 0.89 -1.41 -8.89
CA ARG A 55 2.23 -1.91 -9.24
C ARG A 55 3.35 -1.09 -8.59
N GLY A 56 3.22 0.21 -8.52
CA GLY A 56 4.15 1.08 -7.81
C GLY A 56 4.22 0.74 -6.33
N PHE A 57 3.08 0.42 -5.70
CA PHE A 57 3.00 0.00 -4.31
C PHE A 57 3.89 -1.23 -4.03
N ILE A 58 3.87 -2.26 -4.88
CA ILE A 58 4.72 -3.44 -4.73
C ILE A 58 6.15 -3.16 -5.20
N LYS A 59 6.34 -2.56 -6.37
CA LYS A 59 7.69 -2.37 -6.93
C LYS A 59 8.54 -1.40 -6.12
N VAL A 60 7.98 -0.26 -5.74
CA VAL A 60 8.69 0.69 -4.87
C VAL A 60 8.77 0.15 -3.45
N GLY A 61 7.64 -0.23 -2.85
CA GLY A 61 7.61 -0.65 -1.44
C GLY A 61 8.41 -1.91 -1.14
N GLU A 62 8.30 -2.93 -1.98
CA GLU A 62 8.79 -4.27 -1.68
C GLU A 62 9.98 -4.70 -2.55
N VAL A 63 9.98 -4.40 -3.85
CA VAL A 63 11.10 -4.81 -4.73
C VAL A 63 12.33 -3.95 -4.46
N MET A 64 12.20 -2.62 -4.39
CA MET A 64 13.34 -1.74 -4.06
C MET A 64 13.92 -2.05 -2.68
N SER A 65 13.08 -2.40 -1.71
CA SER A 65 13.52 -2.73 -0.36
C SER A 65 14.23 -4.09 -0.22
N GLY A 66 14.19 -4.92 -1.26
CA GLY A 66 14.77 -6.27 -1.23
C GLY A 66 13.89 -7.32 -0.56
N ASN A 67 12.62 -7.04 -0.28
CA ASN A 67 11.68 -8.03 0.22
C ASN A 67 11.15 -8.94 -0.89
N TYR A 68 11.07 -8.44 -2.12
CA TYR A 68 10.46 -9.16 -3.22
C TYR A 68 11.37 -9.18 -4.45
N TYR A 69 11.57 -10.37 -5.02
CA TYR A 69 12.28 -10.57 -6.28
C TYR A 69 11.30 -10.37 -7.45
N TRP A 70 11.65 -9.48 -8.36
CA TRP A 70 10.88 -9.22 -9.59
C TRP A 70 11.83 -9.23 -10.80
N GLY A 71 12.26 -10.42 -11.20
CA GLY A 71 13.04 -10.64 -12.41
C GLY A 71 14.11 -9.58 -12.69
N SER A 72 14.16 -9.11 -13.96
CA SER A 72 15.09 -8.05 -14.41
C SER A 72 14.55 -6.63 -14.17
N SER A 73 13.74 -6.42 -13.16
CA SER A 73 13.12 -5.11 -12.88
C SER A 73 14.17 -4.06 -12.49
N PRO A 74 14.09 -2.82 -13.02
CA PRO A 74 14.96 -1.72 -12.60
C PRO A 74 14.73 -1.33 -11.13
N TYR A 75 13.60 -1.68 -10.54
CA TYR A 75 13.35 -1.52 -9.10
C TYR A 75 14.23 -2.45 -8.26
N LEU A 76 14.46 -3.69 -8.73
CA LEU A 76 15.31 -4.65 -8.04
C LEU A 76 16.78 -4.20 -8.00
N THR A 77 17.26 -3.59 -9.08
CA THR A 77 18.63 -3.08 -9.23
C THR A 77 18.80 -1.62 -8.81
N LEU A 78 17.72 -0.95 -8.41
CA LEU A 78 17.67 0.47 -8.04
C LEU A 78 18.14 1.41 -9.18
N THR A 79 17.78 1.07 -10.43
CA THR A 79 18.13 1.81 -11.64
C THR A 79 16.91 2.40 -12.34
N VAL A 80 15.85 2.67 -11.60
CA VAL A 80 14.61 3.27 -12.12
C VAL A 80 14.90 4.63 -12.73
N ASN A 81 14.35 4.89 -13.90
CA ASN A 81 14.47 6.17 -14.59
C ASN A 81 13.11 6.79 -14.92
N GLY A 82 13.07 8.05 -15.29
CA GLY A 82 11.85 8.83 -15.51
C GLY A 82 10.96 8.36 -16.67
N THR A 83 11.41 7.40 -17.51
CA THR A 83 10.61 6.84 -18.60
C THR A 83 9.95 5.51 -18.22
N ASP A 84 10.13 5.04 -16.99
CA ASP A 84 9.51 3.81 -16.51
C ASP A 84 7.99 3.97 -16.41
N GLY A 85 7.25 3.00 -17.00
CA GLY A 85 5.79 3.07 -17.08
C GLY A 85 5.10 2.97 -15.71
N ASP A 86 5.61 2.13 -14.80
CA ASP A 86 5.00 1.99 -13.47
C ASP A 86 5.29 3.20 -12.59
N LEU A 87 6.44 3.87 -12.79
CA LEU A 87 6.74 5.13 -12.13
C LEU A 87 5.81 6.26 -12.61
N MET A 88 5.54 6.33 -13.93
CA MET A 88 4.58 7.29 -14.50
C MET A 88 3.17 7.05 -13.96
N ASN A 89 2.71 5.80 -13.95
CA ASN A 89 1.40 5.41 -13.43
C ASN A 89 1.26 5.74 -11.93
N MET A 90 2.29 5.46 -11.15
CA MET A 90 2.35 5.81 -9.74
C MET A 90 2.21 7.32 -9.52
N SER A 91 2.96 8.14 -10.25
CA SER A 91 2.88 9.61 -10.15
C SER A 91 1.50 10.11 -10.53
N TYR A 92 0.97 9.67 -11.66
CA TYR A 92 -0.37 9.99 -12.13
C TYR A 92 -1.44 9.68 -11.07
N SER A 93 -1.39 8.48 -10.49
CA SER A 93 -2.33 8.05 -9.45
C SER A 93 -2.29 8.97 -8.23
N LEU A 94 -1.10 9.26 -7.70
CA LEU A 94 -0.95 10.08 -6.51
C LEU A 94 -1.45 11.53 -6.71
N TRP A 95 -1.18 12.12 -7.88
CA TRP A 95 -1.72 13.45 -8.23
C TRP A 95 -3.23 13.40 -8.48
N SER A 96 -3.75 12.31 -9.04
CA SER A 96 -5.19 12.10 -9.22
C SER A 96 -5.93 12.06 -7.87
N VAL A 97 -5.39 11.35 -6.87
CA VAL A 97 -5.95 11.35 -5.51
C VAL A 97 -6.05 12.77 -4.95
N ILE A 98 -4.98 13.57 -5.09
CA ILE A 98 -4.94 14.95 -4.60
C ILE A 98 -5.99 15.81 -5.33
N GLY A 99 -6.04 15.73 -6.65
CA GLY A 99 -6.99 16.47 -7.47
C GLY A 99 -8.45 16.15 -7.13
N HIS A 100 -8.78 14.86 -7.04
CA HIS A 100 -10.11 14.41 -6.64
C HIS A 100 -10.46 14.80 -5.20
N ALA A 101 -9.54 14.64 -4.26
CA ALA A 101 -9.75 15.04 -2.87
C ALA A 101 -10.05 16.54 -2.74
N ASN A 102 -9.33 17.40 -3.47
CA ASN A 102 -9.58 18.83 -3.51
C ASN A 102 -10.96 19.16 -4.11
N THR A 103 -11.29 18.52 -5.24
CA THR A 103 -12.57 18.75 -5.92
C THR A 103 -13.76 18.35 -5.05
N VAL A 104 -13.72 17.14 -4.47
CA VAL A 104 -14.79 16.66 -3.59
C VAL A 104 -14.88 17.52 -2.33
N TYR A 105 -13.75 17.84 -1.71
CA TYR A 105 -13.72 18.72 -0.53
C TYR A 105 -14.37 20.08 -0.81
N ASN A 106 -14.08 20.71 -1.95
CA ASN A 106 -14.66 22.00 -2.30
C ASN A 106 -16.17 21.91 -2.60
N ASN A 107 -16.62 20.84 -3.26
CA ASN A 107 -18.05 20.62 -3.50
C ASN A 107 -18.82 20.40 -2.19
N LEU A 108 -18.25 19.69 -1.24
CA LEU A 108 -18.86 19.44 0.08
C LEU A 108 -19.05 20.70 0.90
N LYS A 109 -18.22 21.75 0.73
CA LYS A 109 -18.42 23.04 1.43
C LYS A 109 -19.82 23.60 1.21
N ASN A 110 -20.35 23.47 -0.01
CA ASN A 110 -21.63 24.01 -0.45
C ASN A 110 -22.76 22.95 -0.48
N ALA A 111 -22.51 21.73 -0.06
CA ALA A 111 -23.49 20.64 -0.03
C ALA A 111 -24.65 20.93 0.93
N THR A 112 -25.84 20.45 0.61
CA THR A 112 -27.06 20.62 1.46
C THR A 112 -27.28 19.44 2.42
N ALA A 113 -26.29 18.61 2.61
CA ALA A 113 -26.30 17.49 3.57
C ALA A 113 -26.18 17.93 5.03
N SER A 114 -26.38 17.00 5.96
CA SER A 114 -26.16 17.24 7.38
C SER A 114 -24.70 17.64 7.67
N GLN A 115 -24.50 18.54 8.64
CA GLN A 115 -23.14 19.03 8.94
C GLN A 115 -22.21 17.91 9.42
N ALA A 116 -22.73 16.89 10.09
CA ALA A 116 -21.95 15.73 10.54
C ALA A 116 -21.39 14.93 9.36
N ILE A 117 -22.21 14.62 8.35
CA ILE A 117 -21.78 13.91 7.14
C ILE A 117 -20.86 14.77 6.27
N LYS A 118 -21.15 16.07 6.11
CA LYS A 118 -20.23 16.99 5.43
C LYS A 118 -18.84 16.97 6.07
N ASN A 119 -18.78 17.12 7.40
CA ASN A 119 -17.52 17.09 8.13
C ASN A 119 -16.79 15.76 7.95
N GLN A 120 -17.49 14.63 8.13
CA GLN A 120 -16.90 13.31 7.91
C GLN A 120 -16.29 13.19 6.50
N CYS A 121 -17.08 13.47 5.46
CA CYS A 121 -16.64 13.38 4.07
C CYS A 121 -15.46 14.32 3.76
N MET A 122 -15.51 15.55 4.25
CA MET A 122 -14.40 16.51 4.11
C MET A 122 -13.14 16.03 4.83
N GLY A 123 -13.28 15.45 6.02
CA GLY A 123 -12.18 14.86 6.77
C GLY A 123 -11.54 13.68 6.04
N GLU A 124 -12.34 12.81 5.43
CA GLU A 124 -11.86 11.68 4.62
C GLU A 124 -11.09 12.17 3.37
N CYS A 125 -11.58 13.22 2.66
CA CYS A 125 -10.85 13.83 1.56
C CYS A 125 -9.47 14.31 1.98
N LEU A 126 -9.38 15.01 3.12
CA LEU A 126 -8.10 15.52 3.64
C LEU A 126 -7.15 14.39 4.07
N ALA A 127 -7.69 13.33 4.68
CA ALA A 127 -6.90 12.17 5.09
C ALA A 127 -6.30 11.43 3.89
N TRP A 128 -7.07 11.19 2.82
CA TRP A 128 -6.56 10.62 1.58
C TRP A 128 -5.56 11.54 0.86
N LYS A 129 -5.82 12.83 0.82
CA LYS A 129 -4.87 13.84 0.31
C LYS A 129 -3.53 13.78 1.06
N ALA A 130 -3.58 13.73 2.38
CA ALA A 130 -2.38 13.61 3.22
C ALA A 130 -1.62 12.31 2.96
N MET A 131 -2.33 11.18 2.79
CA MET A 131 -1.72 9.90 2.43
C MET A 131 -1.01 9.97 1.07
N ALA A 132 -1.62 10.56 0.05
CA ALA A 132 -1.00 10.73 -1.26
C ALA A 132 0.27 11.61 -1.18
N TYR A 133 0.22 12.73 -0.46
CA TYR A 133 1.41 13.54 -0.20
C TYR A 133 2.50 12.80 0.57
N PHE A 134 2.12 11.93 1.50
CA PHE A 134 3.07 11.12 2.26
C PHE A 134 3.78 10.10 1.37
N PHE A 135 3.12 9.52 0.38
CA PHE A 135 3.78 8.73 -0.66
C PHE A 135 4.66 9.60 -1.56
N LEU A 136 4.16 10.75 -2.04
CA LEU A 136 4.92 11.65 -2.92
C LEU A 136 6.23 12.11 -2.28
N VAL A 137 6.18 12.64 -1.06
CA VAL A 137 7.38 13.18 -0.39
C VAL A 137 8.42 12.11 -0.07
N ARG A 138 7.99 10.88 0.24
CA ARG A 138 8.89 9.76 0.47
C ARG A 138 9.44 9.15 -0.82
N SER A 139 8.75 9.34 -1.95
CA SER A 139 9.19 8.85 -3.26
C SER A 139 10.09 9.85 -3.97
N PHE A 140 9.66 11.10 -4.07
CA PHE A 140 10.29 12.12 -4.92
C PHE A 140 11.00 13.24 -4.13
N GLY A 141 10.91 13.21 -2.80
CA GLY A 141 11.51 14.27 -1.96
C GLY A 141 10.75 15.59 -2.03
N ASP A 142 11.36 16.60 -2.62
CA ASP A 142 10.75 17.92 -2.79
C ASP A 142 9.70 17.86 -3.91
N VAL A 143 8.44 18.15 -3.58
CA VAL A 143 7.31 18.07 -4.53
C VAL A 143 6.44 19.33 -4.47
N PRO A 144 5.70 19.67 -5.53
CA PRO A 144 4.73 20.77 -5.49
C PRO A 144 3.64 20.55 -4.44
N ILE A 145 3.11 21.65 -3.88
CA ILE A 145 1.90 21.62 -3.04
C ILE A 145 0.73 22.18 -3.85
N ILE A 146 -0.24 21.33 -4.16
CA ILE A 146 -1.51 21.67 -4.81
C ILE A 146 -2.59 21.73 -3.72
N HIS A 147 -2.77 22.90 -3.13
CA HIS A 147 -3.74 23.10 -2.05
C HIS A 147 -5.18 23.12 -2.56
N ASP A 148 -5.40 23.84 -3.65
CA ASP A 148 -6.68 23.92 -4.38
C ASP A 148 -6.39 23.96 -5.88
N ASN A 149 -6.92 22.99 -6.62
CA ASN A 149 -6.72 22.91 -8.06
C ASN A 149 -7.68 23.80 -8.86
N SER A 150 -8.77 24.30 -8.29
CA SER A 150 -9.78 25.09 -9.02
C SER A 150 -9.22 26.45 -9.44
N ALA A 151 -8.54 27.16 -8.55
CA ALA A 151 -7.88 28.43 -8.87
C ALA A 151 -6.78 28.26 -9.91
N MET A 152 -5.95 27.23 -9.74
CA MET A 152 -4.83 26.93 -10.64
C MET A 152 -5.28 26.54 -12.05
N LEU A 153 -6.43 25.87 -12.18
CA LEU A 153 -7.02 25.57 -13.49
C LEU A 153 -7.57 26.82 -14.15
N ALA A 154 -8.12 27.77 -13.37
CA ALA A 154 -8.69 29.01 -13.89
C ALA A 154 -7.62 29.97 -14.44
N ASP A 155 -6.43 30.04 -13.81
CA ASP A 155 -5.36 30.93 -14.20
C ASP A 155 -4.22 30.27 -15.00
N GLY A 156 -4.28 28.95 -15.20
CA GLY A 156 -3.29 28.16 -15.94
C GLY A 156 -1.98 27.91 -15.18
N SER A 157 -1.89 28.24 -13.89
CA SER A 157 -0.65 28.15 -13.12
C SER A 157 -0.23 26.70 -12.77
N TYR A 158 -1.10 25.71 -12.98
CA TYR A 158 -0.86 24.29 -12.66
C TYR A 158 0.38 23.69 -13.37
N SER A 159 0.77 24.23 -14.54
CA SER A 159 1.96 23.77 -15.30
C SER A 159 3.24 24.50 -14.93
N THR A 160 3.21 25.41 -13.94
CA THR A 160 4.35 26.27 -13.55
C THR A 160 4.64 26.24 -12.05
N VAL A 161 3.99 25.32 -11.30
CA VAL A 161 4.19 25.21 -9.85
C VAL A 161 5.62 24.79 -9.52
N SER A 162 6.21 25.44 -8.52
CA SER A 162 7.54 25.09 -8.02
C SER A 162 7.50 23.88 -7.10
N ARG A 163 8.61 23.13 -7.05
CA ARG A 163 8.82 22.16 -5.98
C ARG A 163 8.96 22.90 -4.64
N VAL A 164 8.43 22.32 -3.59
CA VAL A 164 8.52 22.80 -2.22
C VAL A 164 9.45 21.88 -1.44
N LYS A 165 10.29 22.44 -0.58
CA LYS A 165 11.22 21.66 0.24
C LYS A 165 10.49 20.59 1.03
N LYS A 166 11.03 19.38 1.05
CA LYS A 166 10.40 18.22 1.71
C LYS A 166 10.01 18.49 3.18
N ALA A 167 10.78 19.30 3.90
CA ALA A 167 10.44 19.70 5.27
C ALA A 167 9.10 20.43 5.35
N ASP A 168 8.85 21.33 4.41
CA ASP A 168 7.61 22.10 4.31
C ASP A 168 6.45 21.21 3.80
N VAL A 169 6.73 20.25 2.90
CA VAL A 169 5.74 19.26 2.48
C VAL A 169 5.30 18.38 3.65
N TYR A 170 6.23 17.95 4.52
CA TYR A 170 5.86 17.24 5.74
C TYR A 170 4.99 18.11 6.68
N GLU A 171 5.32 19.40 6.81
CA GLU A 171 4.49 20.32 7.62
C GLU A 171 3.09 20.51 7.00
N TYR A 172 2.99 20.52 5.67
CA TYR A 172 1.71 20.56 4.95
C TYR A 172 0.86 19.29 5.20
N ILE A 173 1.49 18.11 5.22
CA ILE A 173 0.82 16.86 5.57
C ILE A 173 0.29 16.93 7.01
N VAL A 174 1.11 17.44 7.94
CA VAL A 174 0.70 17.64 9.34
C VAL A 174 -0.51 18.57 9.45
N LEU A 175 -0.44 19.75 8.81
CA LEU A 175 -1.56 20.72 8.77
C LEU A 175 -2.85 20.08 8.22
N THR A 176 -2.72 19.30 7.16
CA THR A 176 -3.85 18.64 6.50
C THR A 176 -4.48 17.56 7.40
N LEU A 177 -3.67 16.75 8.09
CA LEU A 177 -4.15 15.73 9.02
C LEU A 177 -4.75 16.33 10.29
N GLU A 178 -4.15 17.39 10.85
CA GLU A 178 -4.72 18.13 11.99
C GLU A 178 -6.13 18.64 11.66
N LYS A 179 -6.33 19.14 10.44
CA LYS A 179 -7.67 19.55 9.97
C LYS A 179 -8.59 18.36 9.75
N ALA A 180 -8.12 17.28 9.16
CA ALA A 180 -8.91 16.06 9.00
C ALA A 180 -9.42 15.55 10.35
N MET A 181 -8.58 15.49 11.37
CA MET A 181 -8.94 15.06 12.74
C MET A 181 -10.02 15.95 13.37
N GLN A 182 -10.03 17.25 13.10
CA GLN A 182 -11.09 18.16 13.57
C GLN A 182 -12.47 17.87 12.96
N LEU A 183 -12.49 17.26 11.78
CA LEU A 183 -13.71 17.02 11.00
C LEU A 183 -14.22 15.58 11.14
N LEU A 184 -13.32 14.61 11.32
CA LEU A 184 -13.64 13.19 11.36
C LEU A 184 -14.32 12.76 12.67
N PRO A 185 -15.29 11.84 12.60
CA PRO A 185 -15.86 11.24 13.80
C PRO A 185 -14.84 10.34 14.51
N ARG A 186 -14.89 10.29 15.86
CA ARG A 186 -14.02 9.38 16.65
C ARG A 186 -14.37 7.90 16.45
N ASN A 187 -15.63 7.60 16.20
CA ASN A 187 -16.15 6.25 15.97
C ASN A 187 -16.71 6.16 14.55
N GLY A 188 -15.83 5.90 13.58
CA GLY A 188 -16.21 5.69 12.18
C GLY A 188 -16.81 4.32 11.93
N SER A 189 -17.58 4.20 10.84
CA SER A 189 -18.05 2.92 10.33
C SER A 189 -16.87 2.04 9.88
N PRO A 190 -16.96 0.71 9.99
CA PRO A 190 -15.94 -0.19 9.46
C PRO A 190 -15.65 0.08 7.98
N GLY A 191 -14.37 0.04 7.59
CA GLY A 191 -13.93 0.33 6.22
C GLY A 191 -13.80 1.83 5.88
N ARG A 192 -14.22 2.75 6.76
CA ARG A 192 -14.07 4.19 6.56
C ARG A 192 -13.01 4.79 7.49
N ILE A 193 -12.38 5.85 7.02
CA ILE A 193 -11.41 6.64 7.79
C ILE A 193 -12.16 7.39 8.90
N ASP A 194 -11.64 7.30 10.11
CA ASP A 194 -12.10 8.05 11.27
C ASP A 194 -10.96 8.88 11.89
N TYR A 195 -11.26 9.56 12.99
CA TYR A 195 -10.29 10.35 13.74
C TYR A 195 -9.01 9.56 14.03
N TYR A 196 -9.13 8.35 14.57
CA TYR A 196 -7.97 7.54 14.95
C TYR A 196 -7.20 6.98 13.76
N SER A 197 -7.86 6.85 12.62
CA SER A 197 -7.17 6.52 11.35
C SER A 197 -6.23 7.66 10.95
N ALA A 198 -6.74 8.91 10.94
CA ALA A 198 -5.93 10.08 10.62
C ALA A 198 -4.83 10.33 11.65
N GLU A 199 -5.11 10.11 12.93
CA GLU A 199 -4.14 10.25 14.03
C GLU A 199 -3.02 9.20 13.94
N GLY A 200 -3.33 7.95 13.59
CA GLY A 200 -2.33 6.91 13.35
C GLY A 200 -1.40 7.25 12.19
N LEU A 201 -1.96 7.82 11.11
CA LEU A 201 -1.14 8.34 10.01
C LEU A 201 -0.27 9.52 10.47
N LEU A 202 -0.81 10.44 11.25
CA LEU A 202 -0.08 11.58 11.79
C LEU A 202 1.10 11.14 12.67
N ALA A 203 0.93 10.11 13.50
CA ALA A 203 2.01 9.52 14.29
C ALA A 203 3.15 9.02 13.38
N LYS A 204 2.81 8.28 12.31
CA LYS A 204 3.78 7.77 11.34
C LYS A 204 4.46 8.90 10.56
N VAL A 205 3.73 9.96 10.20
CA VAL A 205 4.26 11.16 9.54
C VAL A 205 5.28 11.86 10.44
N TYR A 206 4.99 12.05 11.74
CA TYR A 206 5.95 12.65 12.67
C TYR A 206 7.19 11.79 12.88
N LEU A 207 7.06 10.46 12.92
CA LEU A 207 8.21 9.56 12.98
C LEU A 207 9.13 9.74 11.76
N ALA A 208 8.56 9.82 10.56
CA ALA A 208 9.33 10.05 9.33
C ALA A 208 9.93 11.47 9.28
N LYS A 209 9.13 12.50 9.60
CA LYS A 209 9.53 13.91 9.64
C LYS A 209 10.70 14.16 10.59
N SER A 210 10.76 13.43 11.71
CA SER A 210 11.80 13.61 12.73
C SER A 210 13.22 13.53 12.20
N GLY A 211 13.47 12.77 11.13
CA GLY A 211 14.80 12.63 10.52
C GLY A 211 15.14 13.65 9.42
N VAL A 212 14.17 14.43 8.92
CA VAL A 212 14.32 15.21 7.66
C VAL A 212 15.50 16.17 7.68
N ASN A 213 15.77 16.82 8.81
CA ASN A 213 16.83 17.81 8.93
C ASN A 213 18.16 17.24 9.49
N ALA A 214 18.27 15.92 9.63
CA ALA A 214 19.49 15.27 10.13
C ALA A 214 20.58 15.11 9.05
N ASN A 215 20.28 15.48 7.79
CA ASN A 215 21.21 15.49 6.65
C ASN A 215 21.95 14.14 6.42
N GLY A 216 21.24 13.03 6.63
CA GLY A 216 21.76 11.68 6.39
C GLY A 216 22.67 11.10 7.47
N ASN A 217 23.11 11.90 8.43
CA ASN A 217 23.96 11.48 9.54
C ASN A 217 23.76 12.41 10.74
N GLY A 218 22.81 12.12 11.62
CA GLY A 218 22.55 12.99 12.76
C GLY A 218 21.42 12.50 13.65
N GLN A 219 21.07 13.37 14.61
CA GLN A 219 19.98 13.09 15.53
C GLN A 219 18.64 13.46 14.90
N ARG A 220 17.63 12.62 15.14
CA ARG A 220 16.24 12.93 14.82
C ARG A 220 15.71 14.04 15.74
N ASN A 221 14.76 14.82 15.25
CA ASN A 221 14.11 15.86 16.03
C ASN A 221 13.34 15.24 17.21
N ALA A 222 13.72 15.63 18.44
CA ALA A 222 13.14 15.05 19.67
C ALA A 222 11.66 15.43 19.88
N ASP A 223 11.22 16.61 19.44
CA ASP A 223 9.83 17.03 19.59
C ASP A 223 8.92 16.30 18.60
N ASP A 224 9.39 16.06 17.36
CA ASP A 224 8.66 15.22 16.40
C ASP A 224 8.54 13.77 16.90
N LEU A 225 9.60 13.21 17.51
CA LEU A 225 9.54 11.88 18.13
C LEU A 225 8.55 11.82 19.29
N LYS A 226 8.51 12.84 20.16
CA LYS A 226 7.52 12.94 21.26
C LYS A 226 6.09 13.01 20.70
N LYS A 227 5.86 13.78 19.63
CA LYS A 227 4.55 13.86 18.98
C LYS A 227 4.16 12.52 18.34
N ALA A 228 5.08 11.85 17.65
CA ALA A 228 4.86 10.52 17.09
C ALA A 228 4.43 9.53 18.18
N ALA A 229 5.15 9.52 19.33
CA ALA A 229 4.80 8.66 20.46
C ALA A 229 3.43 9.04 21.07
N ALA A 230 3.14 10.32 21.25
CA ALA A 230 1.88 10.77 21.85
C ALA A 230 0.66 10.39 21.01
N TYR A 231 0.69 10.66 19.69
CA TYR A 231 -0.41 10.31 18.79
C TYR A 231 -0.57 8.80 18.65
N ALA A 232 0.54 8.05 18.50
CA ALA A 232 0.46 6.60 18.45
C ALA A 232 -0.12 6.01 19.73
N LYS A 233 0.27 6.54 20.90
CA LYS A 233 -0.26 6.11 22.20
C LYS A 233 -1.76 6.39 22.35
N ASP A 234 -2.23 7.54 21.88
CA ASP A 234 -3.67 7.89 21.92
C ASP A 234 -4.49 6.91 21.07
N VAL A 235 -4.02 6.57 19.85
CA VAL A 235 -4.66 5.54 19.01
C VAL A 235 -4.71 4.19 19.72
N ILE A 236 -3.60 3.77 20.33
CA ILE A 236 -3.50 2.47 21.03
C ILE A 236 -4.48 2.40 22.20
N ASP A 237 -4.55 3.44 23.01
CA ASP A 237 -5.32 3.44 24.24
C ASP A 237 -6.81 3.74 24.03
N ASN A 238 -7.16 4.61 23.09
CA ASN A 238 -8.48 5.24 23.03
C ASN A 238 -9.30 4.89 21.77
N SER A 239 -8.69 4.29 20.73
CA SER A 239 -9.43 3.95 19.51
C SER A 239 -10.41 2.78 19.66
N GLY A 240 -10.27 1.97 20.72
CA GLY A 240 -11.02 0.72 20.88
C GLY A 240 -10.71 -0.34 19.80
N ARG A 241 -9.66 -0.14 19.02
CA ARG A 241 -9.21 -1.08 17.97
C ARG A 241 -8.31 -2.15 18.59
N THR A 242 -8.34 -3.34 17.99
CA THR A 242 -7.51 -4.48 18.43
C THR A 242 -6.88 -5.16 17.25
N LEU A 243 -5.73 -5.82 17.47
CA LEU A 243 -5.15 -6.70 16.48
C LEU A 243 -6.03 -7.94 16.31
N MET A 244 -6.16 -8.42 15.07
CA MET A 244 -6.78 -9.71 14.79
C MET A 244 -6.02 -10.82 15.51
N ALA A 245 -6.74 -11.82 16.03
CA ALA A 245 -6.14 -12.89 16.83
C ALA A 245 -5.14 -13.73 16.02
N ASN A 246 -5.47 -14.03 14.77
CA ASN A 246 -4.59 -14.70 13.83
C ASN A 246 -4.11 -13.72 12.78
N TYR A 247 -2.82 -13.74 12.51
CA TYR A 247 -2.23 -12.84 11.53
C TYR A 247 -2.81 -13.01 10.10
N ALA A 248 -2.98 -14.26 9.66
CA ALA A 248 -3.50 -14.55 8.33
C ALA A 248 -4.92 -13.99 8.11
N ASP A 249 -5.73 -13.92 9.16
CA ASP A 249 -7.13 -13.46 9.08
C ASP A 249 -7.24 -11.98 8.71
N VAL A 250 -6.20 -11.19 8.94
CA VAL A 250 -6.14 -9.77 8.53
C VAL A 250 -6.37 -9.61 7.03
N PHE A 251 -5.91 -10.56 6.22
CA PHE A 251 -5.87 -10.49 4.76
C PHE A 251 -6.95 -11.34 4.08
N ARG A 252 -8.02 -11.71 4.81
CA ARG A 252 -9.10 -12.56 4.30
C ARG A 252 -10.33 -11.75 3.88
N LEU A 253 -11.01 -12.22 2.82
CA LEU A 253 -12.25 -11.63 2.31
C LEU A 253 -13.34 -11.48 3.38
N GLN A 254 -13.56 -12.52 4.21
CA GLN A 254 -14.55 -12.48 5.28
C GLN A 254 -14.23 -11.43 6.37
N ASN A 255 -13.02 -10.95 6.42
CA ASN A 255 -12.55 -9.92 7.36
C ASN A 255 -12.24 -8.59 6.67
N ALA A 256 -12.80 -8.34 5.49
CA ALA A 256 -12.54 -7.13 4.69
C ALA A 256 -12.84 -5.82 5.44
N MET A 257 -13.73 -5.87 6.44
CA MET A 257 -14.08 -4.73 7.28
C MET A 257 -13.46 -4.81 8.70
N ASN A 258 -12.33 -5.54 8.88
CA ASN A 258 -11.72 -5.64 10.21
C ASN A 258 -11.18 -4.30 10.70
N ARG A 259 -11.26 -4.11 12.02
CA ARG A 259 -10.89 -2.83 12.66
C ARG A 259 -9.38 -2.65 12.89
N GLU A 260 -8.56 -3.59 12.47
CA GLU A 260 -7.11 -3.42 12.45
C GLU A 260 -6.68 -2.45 11.34
N PHE A 261 -7.47 -2.33 10.25
CA PHE A 261 -7.22 -1.34 9.20
C PHE A 261 -7.51 0.07 9.68
N LEU A 262 -6.54 0.98 9.51
CA LEU A 262 -6.70 2.41 9.64
C LEU A 262 -6.94 3.05 8.26
N PHE A 263 -6.15 2.65 7.28
CA PHE A 263 -6.32 2.99 5.86
C PHE A 263 -6.25 1.71 5.04
N ALA A 264 -7.21 1.53 4.17
CA ALA A 264 -7.21 0.46 3.18
C ALA A 264 -7.86 0.93 1.88
N TRP A 265 -7.33 0.48 0.75
CA TRP A 265 -8.07 0.61 -0.51
C TRP A 265 -9.19 -0.42 -0.51
N MET A 266 -10.41 0.06 -0.72
CA MET A 266 -11.63 -0.73 -0.67
C MET A 266 -12.11 -1.00 -2.09
N TRP A 267 -11.61 -2.08 -2.69
CA TRP A 267 -11.95 -2.50 -4.05
C TRP A 267 -13.36 -3.10 -4.13
N THR A 268 -13.86 -3.28 -5.33
CA THR A 268 -15.17 -3.88 -5.56
C THR A 268 -15.12 -4.90 -6.70
N ALA A 269 -15.99 -5.89 -6.65
CA ALA A 269 -16.19 -6.85 -7.72
C ALA A 269 -17.09 -6.31 -8.86
N ASP A 270 -17.51 -5.04 -8.82
CA ASP A 270 -18.29 -4.40 -9.87
C ASP A 270 -17.46 -4.22 -11.15
N THR A 271 -17.90 -4.85 -12.23
CA THR A 271 -17.21 -4.81 -13.53
C THR A 271 -17.63 -3.62 -14.42
N SER A 272 -18.55 -2.78 -13.97
CA SER A 272 -19.02 -1.62 -14.73
C SER A 272 -17.97 -0.49 -14.79
N ILE A 273 -17.04 -0.45 -13.85
CA ILE A 273 -15.97 0.56 -13.75
C ILE A 273 -14.61 -0.13 -13.79
N TRP A 274 -13.79 0.18 -14.79
CA TRP A 274 -12.48 -0.42 -14.98
C TRP A 274 -11.52 -0.18 -13.79
N THR A 275 -11.47 1.03 -13.27
CA THR A 275 -10.47 1.44 -12.27
C THR A 275 -10.76 0.99 -10.83
N VAL A 276 -11.83 0.26 -10.58
CA VAL A 276 -12.11 -0.35 -9.26
C VAL A 276 -11.52 -1.76 -9.10
N GLN A 277 -10.79 -2.25 -10.11
CA GLN A 277 -10.12 -3.56 -10.08
C GLN A 277 -9.01 -3.61 -9.04
N ASN A 278 -8.88 -4.76 -8.35
CA ASN A 278 -7.71 -5.09 -7.56
C ASN A 278 -6.77 -5.98 -8.37
N THR A 279 -5.71 -5.44 -8.95
CA THR A 279 -4.78 -6.18 -9.80
C THR A 279 -3.72 -6.98 -9.03
N LEU A 280 -3.68 -6.88 -7.72
CA LEU A 280 -2.58 -7.44 -6.92
C LEU A 280 -2.53 -8.97 -6.96
N GLN A 281 -3.67 -9.67 -6.96
CA GLN A 281 -3.63 -11.12 -7.15
C GLN A 281 -3.00 -11.47 -8.50
N SER A 282 -3.41 -10.80 -9.57
CA SER A 282 -2.91 -11.06 -10.92
C SER A 282 -1.41 -10.82 -11.05
N ASP A 283 -0.89 -9.76 -10.44
CA ASP A 283 0.53 -9.40 -10.46
C ASP A 283 1.41 -10.29 -9.55
N LEU A 284 0.82 -11.00 -8.58
CA LEU A 284 1.56 -11.70 -7.54
C LEU A 284 1.34 -13.21 -7.51
N ALA A 285 0.20 -13.70 -8.03
CA ALA A 285 -0.12 -15.12 -8.03
C ALA A 285 0.48 -15.87 -9.22
N MET A 286 0.56 -17.18 -9.06
CA MET A 286 1.07 -18.10 -10.07
C MET A 286 0.08 -18.26 -11.23
N VAL A 287 0.59 -18.47 -12.43
CA VAL A 287 -0.22 -18.84 -13.60
C VAL A 287 -1.06 -20.08 -13.26
N GLY A 288 -2.35 -20.00 -13.51
CA GLY A 288 -3.32 -21.07 -13.21
C GLY A 288 -3.86 -21.08 -11.78
N PHE A 289 -3.46 -20.10 -10.95
CA PHE A 289 -4.03 -19.96 -9.59
C PHE A 289 -5.49 -19.49 -9.62
N ASP A 290 -5.86 -18.78 -10.68
CA ASP A 290 -7.20 -18.30 -10.96
C ASP A 290 -7.68 -18.89 -12.30
N GLU A 291 -8.93 -19.32 -12.40
CA GLU A 291 -9.53 -19.91 -13.58
C GLU A 291 -9.74 -18.94 -14.75
N PHE A 292 -9.64 -17.65 -14.51
CA PHE A 292 -9.79 -16.63 -15.57
C PHE A 292 -8.51 -16.47 -16.42
N GLY A 293 -7.39 -17.09 -16.01
CA GLY A 293 -6.11 -16.92 -16.68
C GLY A 293 -5.46 -15.56 -16.42
N ASP A 294 -5.91 -14.84 -15.41
CA ASP A 294 -5.51 -13.47 -15.10
C ASP A 294 -4.30 -13.39 -14.16
N CYS A 295 -3.66 -14.51 -13.82
CA CYS A 295 -2.49 -14.54 -12.94
C CYS A 295 -1.21 -14.75 -13.73
N TRP A 296 -0.22 -13.86 -13.55
CA TRP A 296 1.08 -13.88 -14.26
C TRP A 296 2.29 -13.65 -13.36
N GLY A 297 2.09 -13.44 -12.04
CA GLY A 297 3.13 -13.08 -11.07
C GLY A 297 4.04 -14.22 -10.61
N GLY A 298 3.78 -15.46 -10.99
CA GLY A 298 4.42 -16.65 -10.43
C GLY A 298 5.94 -16.74 -10.61
N TYR A 299 6.53 -16.01 -11.55
CA TYR A 299 7.98 -15.93 -11.77
C TYR A 299 8.69 -14.99 -10.80
N ASN A 300 7.94 -14.24 -10.05
CA ASN A 300 8.38 -13.36 -8.99
C ASN A 300 8.12 -14.04 -7.63
N GLY A 301 8.65 -13.48 -6.56
CA GLY A 301 8.36 -14.04 -5.24
C GLY A 301 9.11 -13.35 -4.11
N PRO A 302 8.74 -13.64 -2.87
CA PRO A 302 9.49 -13.20 -1.70
C PRO A 302 10.96 -13.54 -1.84
N SER A 303 11.83 -12.56 -1.60
CA SER A 303 13.27 -12.72 -1.81
C SER A 303 13.87 -13.76 -0.86
N VAL A 304 15.03 -14.30 -1.21
CA VAL A 304 15.80 -15.19 -0.31
C VAL A 304 16.12 -14.46 0.99
N ASP A 305 16.43 -13.18 0.92
CA ASP A 305 16.70 -12.34 2.09
C ASP A 305 15.50 -12.22 3.04
N LEU A 306 14.29 -12.07 2.52
CA LEU A 306 13.07 -12.06 3.33
C LEU A 306 12.77 -13.46 3.93
N GLN A 307 13.00 -14.54 3.17
CA GLN A 307 12.85 -15.90 3.67
C GLN A 307 13.79 -16.15 4.86
N GLU A 308 15.07 -15.76 4.75
CA GLU A 308 16.05 -15.85 5.82
C GLU A 308 15.69 -14.95 7.03
N ALA A 309 15.09 -13.78 6.79
CA ALA A 309 14.60 -12.94 7.88
C ALA A 309 13.50 -13.62 8.71
N PHE A 310 12.67 -14.47 8.09
CA PHE A 310 11.72 -15.37 8.76
C PHE A 310 12.34 -16.63 9.33
N GLY A 311 13.64 -16.85 9.13
CA GLY A 311 14.35 -18.02 9.61
C GLY A 311 14.13 -19.28 8.75
N VAL A 312 13.78 -19.14 7.49
CA VAL A 312 13.55 -20.26 6.55
C VAL A 312 14.41 -20.12 5.29
N SER A 313 14.59 -21.23 4.57
CA SER A 313 15.35 -21.27 3.33
C SER A 313 14.61 -22.08 2.25
N PRO A 314 14.75 -21.74 0.96
CA PRO A 314 14.14 -22.52 -0.13
C PRO A 314 14.75 -23.92 -0.26
N THR A 315 15.93 -24.17 0.33
CA THR A 315 16.61 -25.48 0.32
C THR A 315 16.40 -26.27 1.62
N GLU A 316 15.65 -25.73 2.57
CA GLU A 316 15.30 -26.40 3.83
C GLU A 316 14.24 -27.47 3.60
N ASN A 317 14.41 -28.64 4.26
CA ASN A 317 13.40 -29.70 4.20
C ASN A 317 12.07 -29.20 4.77
N PRO A 318 10.97 -29.26 3.99
CA PRO A 318 9.66 -28.79 4.42
C PRO A 318 9.17 -29.40 5.75
N GLU A 319 9.52 -30.67 6.03
CA GLU A 319 9.06 -31.37 7.25
C GLU A 319 9.79 -30.91 8.51
N SER A 320 10.96 -30.31 8.39
CA SER A 320 11.72 -29.75 9.50
C SER A 320 11.63 -28.22 9.59
N ARG A 321 10.91 -27.59 8.67
CA ARG A 321 10.77 -26.13 8.64
C ARG A 321 10.07 -25.61 9.88
N SER A 322 10.63 -24.54 10.44
CA SER A 322 10.03 -23.85 11.58
C SER A 322 8.71 -23.16 11.23
N GLU A 323 7.65 -23.48 11.95
CA GLU A 323 6.33 -22.82 11.88
C GLU A 323 6.10 -21.88 13.09
N VAL A 324 7.16 -21.48 13.79
CA VAL A 324 7.07 -20.67 15.01
C VAL A 324 6.51 -19.27 14.72
N ASP A 325 6.97 -18.63 13.64
CA ASP A 325 6.40 -17.35 13.21
C ASP A 325 5.29 -17.58 12.16
N THR A 326 4.06 -17.43 12.58
CA THR A 326 2.88 -17.68 11.74
C THR A 326 2.75 -16.72 10.56
N ARG A 327 3.46 -15.58 10.58
CA ARG A 327 3.48 -14.61 9.48
C ARG A 327 4.17 -15.16 8.23
N ARG A 328 5.16 -16.06 8.40
CA ARG A 328 5.86 -16.67 7.25
C ARG A 328 4.86 -17.26 6.27
N LYS A 329 4.00 -18.17 6.73
CA LYS A 329 3.02 -18.86 5.88
C LYS A 329 1.94 -17.92 5.34
N ALA A 330 1.57 -16.89 6.10
CA ALA A 330 0.61 -15.87 5.64
C ALA A 330 1.21 -14.87 4.64
N THR A 331 2.54 -14.80 4.52
CA THR A 331 3.24 -13.89 3.59
C THR A 331 3.72 -14.62 2.34
N MET A 332 4.23 -15.83 2.48
CA MET A 332 4.80 -16.62 1.39
C MET A 332 4.46 -18.09 1.48
N MET A 333 4.20 -18.71 0.34
CA MET A 333 4.03 -20.16 0.19
C MET A 333 5.31 -20.80 -0.36
N MET A 334 5.68 -21.94 0.22
CA MET A 334 6.91 -22.69 -0.08
C MET A 334 6.61 -24.17 -0.21
N ALA A 335 7.59 -24.97 -0.67
CA ALA A 335 7.44 -26.43 -0.76
C ALA A 335 6.87 -27.02 0.54
N GLY A 336 5.88 -27.90 0.42
CA GLY A 336 5.20 -28.55 1.54
C GLY A 336 4.02 -27.79 2.16
N ASP A 337 3.83 -26.50 1.83
CA ASP A 337 2.72 -25.73 2.38
C ASP A 337 1.36 -26.18 1.83
N PHE A 338 0.36 -26.11 2.71
CA PHE A 338 -1.03 -26.37 2.43
C PHE A 338 -1.88 -25.25 3.03
N TYR A 339 -2.91 -24.79 2.29
CA TYR A 339 -3.81 -23.70 2.67
C TYR A 339 -5.25 -24.19 2.63
N ASP A 340 -5.92 -24.23 3.77
CA ASP A 340 -7.32 -24.63 3.94
C ASP A 340 -8.32 -23.51 3.59
N TYR A 341 -7.83 -22.36 3.17
CA TYR A 341 -8.59 -21.16 2.85
C TYR A 341 -8.42 -20.64 1.43
N PHE A 342 -7.69 -21.36 0.59
CA PHE A 342 -7.65 -21.21 -0.86
C PHE A 342 -8.15 -22.51 -1.51
N TRP A 343 -8.86 -22.39 -2.60
CA TRP A 343 -9.42 -23.53 -3.36
C TRP A 343 -10.27 -24.45 -2.48
N THR A 344 -11.16 -23.84 -1.71
CA THR A 344 -11.93 -24.53 -0.65
C THR A 344 -12.96 -25.52 -1.16
N ASP A 345 -13.31 -25.48 -2.46
CA ASP A 345 -14.13 -26.47 -3.16
C ASP A 345 -13.32 -27.70 -3.61
N LYS A 346 -11.98 -27.62 -3.66
CA LYS A 346 -11.10 -28.64 -4.21
C LYS A 346 -10.51 -29.52 -3.10
N THR A 347 -10.11 -30.73 -3.45
CA THR A 347 -9.52 -31.69 -2.52
C THR A 347 -8.16 -32.17 -3.07
N ASP A 348 -7.11 -32.11 -2.26
CA ASP A 348 -5.78 -32.56 -2.64
C ASP A 348 -5.66 -34.09 -2.67
N ASN A 349 -4.53 -34.59 -3.18
CA ASN A 349 -4.24 -36.02 -3.26
C ASN A 349 -4.06 -36.72 -1.90
N LYS A 350 -4.07 -35.96 -0.80
CA LYS A 350 -4.07 -36.45 0.59
C LYS A 350 -5.46 -36.40 1.24
N GLY A 351 -6.51 -36.04 0.46
CA GLY A 351 -7.89 -35.94 0.94
C GLY A 351 -8.20 -34.68 1.76
N ARG A 352 -7.36 -33.65 1.71
CA ARG A 352 -7.56 -32.38 2.42
C ARG A 352 -8.22 -31.36 1.49
N LYS A 353 -9.26 -30.67 1.98
CA LYS A 353 -9.89 -29.56 1.25
C LYS A 353 -9.01 -28.33 1.34
N GLY A 354 -8.63 -27.76 0.18
CA GLY A 354 -7.79 -26.58 0.09
C GLY A 354 -6.66 -26.69 -0.94
N PHE A 355 -5.76 -25.73 -0.92
CA PHE A 355 -4.66 -25.58 -1.87
C PHE A 355 -3.38 -26.24 -1.38
N ASN A 356 -2.86 -27.20 -2.15
CA ASN A 356 -1.57 -27.84 -1.94
C ASN A 356 -0.56 -27.28 -2.95
N TYR A 357 0.44 -26.55 -2.46
CA TYR A 357 1.40 -25.83 -3.29
C TYR A 357 2.17 -26.73 -4.26
N LEU A 358 2.68 -27.88 -3.81
CA LEU A 358 3.45 -28.77 -4.69
C LEU A 358 2.58 -29.55 -5.67
N GLN A 359 1.37 -29.95 -5.25
CA GLN A 359 0.43 -30.59 -6.15
C GLN A 359 0.01 -29.63 -7.26
N PHE A 360 -0.26 -28.37 -6.91
CA PHE A 360 -0.53 -27.33 -7.91
C PHE A 360 0.61 -27.19 -8.93
N MET A 361 1.87 -27.26 -8.48
CA MET A 361 3.02 -27.11 -9.36
C MET A 361 3.22 -28.28 -10.32
N TYR A 362 3.02 -29.53 -9.87
CA TYR A 362 3.52 -30.72 -10.55
C TYR A 362 2.47 -31.74 -10.96
N ASP A 363 1.22 -31.58 -10.58
CA ASP A 363 0.12 -32.44 -10.98
C ASP A 363 -0.49 -31.91 -12.30
N ALA A 364 -0.48 -32.73 -13.35
CA ALA A 364 -1.00 -32.33 -14.66
C ALA A 364 -2.52 -32.04 -14.63
N ASP A 365 -3.26 -32.76 -13.80
CA ASP A 365 -4.69 -32.55 -13.63
C ASP A 365 -5.00 -31.43 -12.64
N ASN A 366 -4.09 -31.16 -11.76
CA ASN A 366 -3.96 -29.96 -10.95
C ASN A 366 -5.25 -29.48 -10.31
N TYR A 367 -5.99 -30.41 -9.69
CA TYR A 367 -7.37 -30.23 -9.23
C TYR A 367 -8.34 -29.76 -10.33
N GLY A 368 -7.93 -29.83 -11.63
CA GLY A 368 -8.72 -29.42 -12.78
C GLY A 368 -8.55 -27.97 -13.24
N SER A 369 -7.56 -27.21 -12.77
CA SER A 369 -7.34 -25.83 -13.21
C SER A 369 -6.07 -25.57 -14.04
N GLY A 370 -5.23 -26.58 -14.25
CA GLY A 370 -4.10 -26.48 -15.18
C GLY A 370 -2.93 -25.66 -14.67
N GLY A 371 -2.24 -26.11 -13.63
CA GLY A 371 -1.06 -25.44 -13.12
C GLY A 371 0.16 -25.48 -14.04
N PRO A 372 1.26 -24.86 -13.62
CA PRO A 372 2.40 -24.58 -14.51
C PRO A 372 3.22 -25.79 -14.93
N GLY A 373 3.06 -26.96 -14.29
CA GLY A 373 3.87 -28.16 -14.53
C GLY A 373 5.32 -28.05 -14.08
N LYS A 374 5.69 -26.94 -13.45
CA LYS A 374 7.04 -26.65 -12.94
C LYS A 374 7.01 -25.54 -11.89
N LEU A 375 8.04 -25.46 -11.06
CA LEU A 375 8.26 -24.31 -10.17
C LEU A 375 8.42 -23.03 -11.01
N GLN A 376 7.56 -22.06 -10.77
CA GLN A 376 7.66 -20.75 -11.45
C GLN A 376 8.63 -19.81 -10.73
N SER A 377 8.59 -19.77 -9.39
CA SER A 377 9.39 -18.82 -8.63
C SER A 377 10.89 -19.07 -8.73
N ALA A 378 11.63 -18.03 -9.05
CA ALA A 378 13.09 -18.05 -9.06
C ALA A 378 13.70 -18.06 -7.63
N THR A 379 12.91 -17.81 -6.58
CA THR A 379 13.36 -17.78 -5.19
C THR A 379 12.86 -18.96 -4.36
N GLY A 380 12.09 -19.87 -4.96
CA GLY A 380 11.49 -21.01 -4.28
C GLY A 380 10.28 -20.71 -3.41
N ALA A 381 9.82 -19.46 -3.42
CA ALA A 381 8.62 -19.04 -2.69
C ALA A 381 7.72 -18.18 -3.59
N ASN A 382 6.40 -18.32 -3.44
CA ASN A 382 5.42 -17.45 -4.07
C ASN A 382 4.68 -16.62 -3.02
N ASN A 383 4.04 -15.54 -3.44
CA ASN A 383 3.31 -14.64 -2.56
C ASN A 383 2.02 -15.27 -2.03
N VAL A 384 1.57 -14.81 -0.85
CA VAL A 384 0.27 -15.18 -0.24
C VAL A 384 -0.59 -13.96 0.04
N LYS A 385 -0.02 -12.88 0.59
CA LYS A 385 -0.79 -11.64 0.82
C LYS A 385 -1.36 -11.12 -0.50
N HIS A 386 -2.51 -10.47 -0.42
CA HIS A 386 -3.26 -9.93 -1.56
C HIS A 386 -3.89 -10.99 -2.46
N LEU A 387 -3.90 -12.26 -2.07
CA LEU A 387 -4.62 -13.32 -2.78
C LEU A 387 -5.95 -13.61 -2.10
N TYR A 388 -6.99 -13.76 -2.92
CA TYR A 388 -8.32 -14.19 -2.44
C TYR A 388 -8.59 -15.68 -2.70
N GLY A 389 -7.84 -16.32 -3.61
CA GLY A 389 -8.07 -17.68 -4.07
C GLY A 389 -8.65 -17.71 -5.50
N ASP A 390 -9.59 -18.62 -5.75
CA ASP A 390 -10.33 -18.70 -7.01
C ASP A 390 -11.71 -18.00 -6.92
N ALA A 391 -12.50 -18.03 -7.99
CA ALA A 391 -13.82 -17.40 -8.03
C ALA A 391 -14.81 -18.04 -7.03
N TYR A 392 -14.67 -19.33 -6.74
CA TYR A 392 -15.49 -20.00 -5.73
C TYR A 392 -15.17 -19.46 -4.32
N ASP A 393 -13.89 -19.31 -3.98
CA ASP A 393 -13.45 -18.74 -2.70
C ASP A 393 -13.96 -17.30 -2.55
N HIS A 394 -13.80 -16.49 -3.61
CA HIS A 394 -14.28 -15.11 -3.59
C HIS A 394 -15.77 -15.04 -3.33
N LYS A 395 -16.58 -15.76 -4.10
CA LYS A 395 -18.04 -15.80 -3.92
C LYS A 395 -18.45 -16.29 -2.52
N THR A 396 -17.71 -17.26 -1.98
CA THR A 396 -18.04 -17.88 -0.69
C THR A 396 -17.71 -16.97 0.49
N PHE A 397 -16.59 -16.25 0.41
CA PHE A 397 -16.04 -15.51 1.55
C PHE A 397 -16.12 -13.99 1.42
N ALA A 398 -16.40 -13.42 0.24
CA ALA A 398 -16.63 -12.00 0.09
C ALA A 398 -17.89 -11.58 0.86
N ILE A 399 -17.83 -10.40 1.48
CA ILE A 399 -18.94 -9.87 2.30
C ILE A 399 -20.22 -9.70 1.47
N ASP A 400 -20.08 -9.35 0.19
CA ASP A 400 -21.19 -9.18 -0.75
C ASP A 400 -21.65 -10.48 -1.42
N GLY A 401 -20.89 -11.58 -1.27
CA GLY A 401 -21.19 -12.87 -1.90
C GLY A 401 -21.12 -12.87 -3.43
N ILE A 402 -20.49 -11.86 -4.03
CA ILE A 402 -20.29 -11.74 -5.47
C ILE A 402 -19.02 -12.50 -5.88
N SER A 403 -19.04 -13.23 -7.00
CA SER A 403 -17.83 -13.84 -7.57
C SER A 403 -16.87 -12.76 -8.06
N ALA A 404 -15.57 -12.98 -7.92
CA ALA A 404 -14.59 -12.26 -8.69
C ALA A 404 -14.83 -12.52 -10.20
N SER A 405 -14.48 -11.56 -11.03
CA SER A 405 -14.50 -11.70 -12.48
C SER A 405 -13.31 -10.95 -13.03
N ASN A 406 -12.42 -11.65 -13.71
CA ASN A 406 -11.13 -11.10 -14.11
C ASN A 406 -10.40 -10.54 -12.87
N MET A 407 -9.88 -9.33 -12.92
CA MET A 407 -9.21 -8.66 -11.79
C MET A 407 -10.16 -7.92 -10.83
N HIS A 408 -11.48 -8.02 -11.04
CA HIS A 408 -12.46 -7.38 -10.17
C HIS A 408 -12.68 -8.21 -8.90
N SER A 409 -12.10 -7.76 -7.81
CA SER A 409 -12.19 -8.40 -6.49
C SER A 409 -12.47 -7.37 -5.42
N SER A 410 -13.25 -7.77 -4.41
CA SER A 410 -13.52 -6.94 -3.22
C SER A 410 -12.50 -7.12 -2.09
N LEU A 411 -11.38 -7.81 -2.32
CA LEU A 411 -10.32 -7.95 -1.31
C LEU A 411 -9.65 -6.59 -1.06
N PRO A 412 -9.72 -6.02 0.15
CA PRO A 412 -9.07 -4.75 0.46
C PRO A 412 -7.55 -4.85 0.44
N THR A 413 -6.89 -3.74 0.11
CA THR A 413 -5.44 -3.60 0.25
C THR A 413 -5.15 -2.72 1.46
N PRO A 414 -4.62 -3.25 2.57
CA PRO A 414 -4.24 -2.44 3.72
C PRO A 414 -3.06 -1.54 3.39
N VAL A 415 -3.15 -0.25 3.76
CA VAL A 415 -2.11 0.77 3.57
C VAL A 415 -1.52 1.20 4.91
N LEU A 416 -2.33 1.23 5.96
CA LEU A 416 -1.90 1.48 7.33
C LEU A 416 -2.75 0.64 8.28
N ARG A 417 -2.09 -0.10 9.16
CA ARG A 417 -2.73 -0.97 10.16
C ARG A 417 -2.33 -0.58 11.59
N LEU A 418 -3.15 -1.00 12.53
CA LEU A 418 -2.91 -0.77 13.96
C LEU A 418 -1.56 -1.35 14.42
N SER A 419 -1.11 -2.49 13.89
CA SER A 419 0.20 -3.06 14.22
C SER A 419 1.37 -2.14 13.85
N ASP A 420 1.26 -1.37 12.76
CA ASP A 420 2.24 -0.36 12.41
C ASP A 420 2.28 0.76 13.47
N VAL A 421 1.12 1.21 13.96
CA VAL A 421 1.04 2.24 15.01
C VAL A 421 1.70 1.75 16.32
N TYR A 422 1.52 0.48 16.70
CA TYR A 422 2.24 -0.10 17.84
C TYR A 422 3.77 -0.02 17.66
N LEU A 423 4.27 -0.33 16.46
CA LEU A 423 5.70 -0.30 16.17
C LEU A 423 6.25 1.13 16.00
N VAL A 424 5.44 2.06 15.46
CA VAL A 424 5.74 3.50 15.46
C VAL A 424 5.91 4.02 16.89
N TYR A 425 4.99 3.65 17.81
CA TYR A 425 5.09 4.02 19.21
C TYR A 425 6.39 3.51 19.84
N ALA A 426 6.67 2.22 19.69
CA ALA A 426 7.87 1.61 20.27
C ALA A 426 9.16 2.28 19.75
N GLU A 427 9.26 2.54 18.45
CA GLU A 427 10.42 3.22 17.86
C GLU A 427 10.54 4.69 18.31
N ALA A 428 9.43 5.40 18.38
CA ALA A 428 9.42 6.80 18.81
C ALA A 428 9.86 6.97 20.28
N VAL A 429 9.49 6.01 21.16
CA VAL A 429 9.93 5.99 22.56
C VAL A 429 11.41 5.67 22.70
N ILE A 430 11.96 4.75 21.89
CA ILE A 430 13.42 4.53 21.81
C ILE A 430 14.13 5.82 21.39
N GLY A 431 13.52 6.58 20.48
CA GLY A 431 14.02 7.87 20.04
C GLY A 431 15.41 7.77 19.43
N ASN A 432 16.31 8.64 19.85
CA ASN A 432 17.72 8.65 19.42
C ASN A 432 18.62 7.69 20.23
N GLY A 433 18.04 6.95 21.16
CA GLY A 433 18.73 5.89 21.90
C GLY A 433 18.88 4.61 21.05
N THR A 434 19.64 3.67 21.58
CA THR A 434 19.80 2.33 20.97
C THR A 434 18.77 1.32 21.47
N SER A 435 18.17 1.57 22.65
CA SER A 435 17.20 0.67 23.30
C SER A 435 16.37 1.44 24.33
N THR A 436 15.30 0.80 24.82
CA THR A 436 14.48 1.30 25.92
C THR A 436 14.05 0.17 26.86
N THR A 437 13.86 0.53 28.14
CA THR A 437 13.22 -0.31 29.17
C THR A 437 11.83 0.20 29.53
N ASP A 438 11.29 1.17 28.78
CA ASP A 438 9.93 1.67 28.97
C ASP A 438 8.92 0.53 28.81
N ALA A 439 8.12 0.31 29.87
CA ALA A 439 7.20 -0.81 29.94
C ALA A 439 6.13 -0.75 28.83
N SER A 440 5.62 0.45 28.52
CA SER A 440 4.56 0.60 27.52
C SER A 440 5.07 0.43 26.08
N ALA A 441 6.31 0.85 25.81
CA ALA A 441 6.95 0.59 24.51
C ALA A 441 7.23 -0.90 24.30
N ILE A 442 7.69 -1.58 25.38
CA ILE A 442 7.89 -3.03 25.38
C ILE A 442 6.55 -3.76 25.16
N ASP A 443 5.48 -3.34 25.83
CA ASP A 443 4.15 -3.95 25.66
C ASP A 443 3.61 -3.75 24.23
N ALA A 444 3.82 -2.60 23.64
CA ALA A 444 3.46 -2.32 22.25
C ALA A 444 4.18 -3.25 21.28
N PHE A 445 5.49 -3.37 21.39
CA PHE A 445 6.30 -4.30 20.61
C PHE A 445 5.87 -5.76 20.82
N TYR A 446 5.75 -6.17 22.10
CA TYR A 446 5.38 -7.54 22.46
C TYR A 446 3.97 -7.91 21.97
N LYS A 447 3.03 -6.97 21.96
CA LYS A 447 1.67 -7.19 21.46
C LYS A 447 1.68 -7.64 20.00
N VAL A 448 2.49 -7.00 19.14
CA VAL A 448 2.65 -7.39 17.73
C VAL A 448 3.33 -8.75 17.63
N ARG A 449 4.47 -8.92 18.29
CA ARG A 449 5.27 -10.13 18.20
C ARG A 449 4.55 -11.36 18.74
N SER A 450 3.91 -11.29 19.90
CA SER A 450 3.25 -12.44 20.55
C SER A 450 1.99 -12.90 19.80
N ARG A 451 1.36 -12.04 18.99
CA ARG A 451 0.29 -12.46 18.08
C ARG A 451 0.78 -13.51 17.09
N ALA A 452 1.97 -13.30 16.51
CA ALA A 452 2.54 -14.14 15.46
C ALA A 452 3.44 -15.27 16.00
N VAL A 453 4.19 -15.01 17.06
CA VAL A 453 5.13 -15.95 17.69
C VAL A 453 4.59 -16.34 19.05
N LYS A 454 3.77 -17.39 19.11
CA LYS A 454 3.07 -17.81 20.34
C LYS A 454 4.00 -18.21 21.47
N SER A 455 5.22 -18.65 21.17
CA SER A 455 6.26 -18.98 22.16
C SER A 455 7.07 -17.78 22.63
N ALA A 456 6.81 -16.57 22.10
CA ALA A 456 7.56 -15.38 22.51
C ALA A 456 7.29 -15.03 23.97
N SER A 457 8.35 -14.75 24.71
CA SER A 457 8.25 -14.14 26.05
C SER A 457 8.37 -12.61 25.94
N ARG A 458 7.74 -11.92 26.91
CA ARG A 458 7.87 -10.46 27.00
C ARG A 458 9.31 -10.09 27.36
N PRO A 459 10.02 -9.29 26.53
CA PRO A 459 11.40 -8.90 26.86
C PRO A 459 11.44 -7.86 28.01
N THR A 460 12.60 -7.70 28.62
CA THR A 460 12.85 -6.67 29.64
C THR A 460 13.33 -5.34 29.05
N SER A 461 13.83 -5.37 27.81
CA SER A 461 14.20 -4.21 27.00
C SER A 461 14.01 -4.53 25.53
N ILE A 462 13.83 -3.51 24.71
CA ILE A 462 13.79 -3.61 23.24
C ILE A 462 14.80 -2.65 22.64
N SER A 463 15.53 -3.11 21.62
CA SER A 463 16.44 -2.29 20.85
C SER A 463 15.75 -1.70 19.61
N TRP A 464 16.39 -0.67 19.03
CA TRP A 464 15.97 -0.14 17.74
C TRP A 464 16.00 -1.23 16.64
N GLN A 465 17.01 -2.12 16.68
CA GLN A 465 17.14 -3.23 15.73
C GLN A 465 15.98 -4.25 15.88
N ASP A 466 15.53 -4.50 17.09
CA ASP A 466 14.36 -5.38 17.33
C ASP A 466 13.12 -4.82 16.65
N VAL A 467 12.85 -3.53 16.83
CA VAL A 467 11.71 -2.86 16.18
C VAL A 467 11.88 -2.81 14.66
N TRP A 468 13.08 -2.51 14.15
CA TRP A 468 13.39 -2.48 12.73
C TRP A 468 13.14 -3.83 12.04
N LYS A 469 13.56 -4.93 12.70
CA LYS A 469 13.33 -6.30 12.24
C LYS A 469 11.84 -6.66 12.32
N GLU A 470 11.19 -6.38 13.45
CA GLU A 470 9.79 -6.71 13.67
C GLU A 470 8.87 -6.00 12.65
N ARG A 471 9.15 -4.72 12.35
CA ARG A 471 8.43 -3.98 11.29
C ARG A 471 8.55 -4.68 9.94
N ARG A 472 9.75 -5.15 9.57
CA ARG A 472 9.96 -5.87 8.31
C ARG A 472 9.10 -7.13 8.22
N LEU A 473 9.09 -7.95 9.29
CA LEU A 473 8.34 -9.21 9.31
C LEU A 473 6.82 -8.99 9.38
N GLU A 474 6.40 -7.99 10.15
CA GLU A 474 4.98 -7.66 10.32
C GLU A 474 4.35 -7.08 9.05
N LEU A 475 5.06 -6.17 8.37
CA LEU A 475 4.54 -5.38 7.26
C LEU A 475 5.06 -5.85 5.89
N ALA A 476 5.77 -6.99 5.80
CA ALA A 476 6.26 -7.53 4.53
C ALA A 476 5.12 -7.66 3.51
N MET A 477 5.35 -7.25 2.28
CA MET A 477 4.38 -7.23 1.17
C MET A 477 3.20 -6.26 1.36
N GLU A 478 3.35 -5.21 2.19
CA GLU A 478 2.34 -4.15 2.37
C GLU A 478 2.82 -2.79 1.84
N GLY A 479 3.80 -2.80 0.93
CA GLY A 479 4.19 -1.62 0.16
C GLY A 479 4.94 -0.53 0.94
N ASP A 480 5.44 -0.80 2.15
CA ASP A 480 6.00 0.23 3.03
C ASP A 480 7.49 0.08 3.35
N ARG A 481 8.10 -1.09 3.14
CA ARG A 481 9.49 -1.34 3.57
C ARG A 481 10.52 -0.40 2.93
N TRP A 482 10.38 -0.06 1.65
CA TRP A 482 11.26 0.94 1.03
C TRP A 482 11.15 2.31 1.70
N TYR A 483 9.95 2.70 2.06
CA TYR A 483 9.71 3.96 2.75
C TYR A 483 10.25 3.99 4.18
N ASP A 484 10.40 2.82 4.82
CA ASP A 484 11.19 2.70 6.05
C ASP A 484 12.67 3.01 5.81
N PHE A 485 13.27 2.50 4.70
CA PHE A 485 14.63 2.88 4.30
C PHE A 485 14.75 4.37 3.97
N VAL A 486 13.79 4.94 3.25
CA VAL A 486 13.79 6.38 2.93
C VAL A 486 13.79 7.24 4.20
N ARG A 487 12.88 6.98 5.16
CA ARG A 487 12.85 7.76 6.41
C ARG A 487 14.11 7.56 7.26
N ARG A 488 14.69 6.35 7.25
CA ARG A 488 15.97 6.06 7.94
C ARG A 488 17.13 6.76 7.23
N SER A 489 17.15 6.83 5.91
CA SER A 489 18.20 7.50 5.16
C SER A 489 18.33 8.99 5.52
N TYR A 490 17.29 9.63 6.03
CA TYR A 490 17.34 11.02 6.47
C TYR A 490 18.33 11.24 7.63
N TYR A 491 18.60 10.20 8.46
CA TYR A 491 19.50 10.30 9.62
C TYR A 491 20.59 9.22 9.67
N ASP A 492 20.49 8.16 8.85
CA ASP A 492 21.44 7.05 8.77
C ASP A 492 21.55 6.51 7.34
N THR A 493 22.01 7.36 6.42
CA THR A 493 22.20 6.99 5.01
C THR A 493 23.20 5.84 4.85
N ALA A 494 24.31 5.88 5.58
CA ALA A 494 25.37 4.87 5.48
C ALA A 494 24.89 3.49 5.92
N GLY A 495 24.13 3.41 7.02
CA GLY A 495 23.54 2.16 7.50
C GLY A 495 22.54 1.58 6.50
N CYS A 496 21.69 2.42 5.89
CA CYS A 496 20.78 2.00 4.83
C CYS A 496 21.53 1.41 3.62
N ILE A 497 22.57 2.08 3.15
CA ILE A 497 23.39 1.61 2.02
C ILE A 497 24.04 0.27 2.35
N ALA A 498 24.62 0.14 3.55
CA ALA A 498 25.27 -1.10 4.00
C ALA A 498 24.28 -2.27 4.05
N GLU A 499 23.08 -2.06 4.66
CA GLU A 499 22.04 -3.07 4.75
C GLU A 499 21.55 -3.52 3.36
N LEU A 500 21.24 -2.57 2.46
CA LEU A 500 20.77 -2.89 1.10
C LEU A 500 21.81 -3.66 0.28
N LYS A 501 23.11 -3.33 0.43
CA LYS A 501 24.20 -4.04 -0.26
C LYS A 501 24.41 -5.46 0.28
N ALA A 502 24.07 -5.74 1.53
CA ALA A 502 24.23 -7.05 2.16
C ALA A 502 23.10 -8.02 1.84
N GLN A 503 21.98 -7.55 1.28
CA GLN A 503 20.79 -8.36 1.04
C GLN A 503 20.99 -9.42 -0.07
N LYS A 504 20.34 -10.57 0.10
CA LYS A 504 20.28 -11.63 -0.90
C LYS A 504 19.09 -11.40 -1.85
N ARG A 505 19.29 -10.59 -2.86
CA ARG A 505 18.25 -10.14 -3.82
C ARG A 505 18.19 -10.97 -5.10
N GLY A 506 19.03 -11.99 -5.24
CA GLY A 506 19.12 -12.84 -6.43
C GLY A 506 18.18 -14.04 -6.42
N ALA A 507 18.37 -14.93 -7.37
CA ALA A 507 17.58 -16.14 -7.59
C ALA A 507 18.38 -17.42 -7.28
N PHE A 508 17.68 -18.57 -7.19
CA PHE A 508 18.27 -19.89 -7.13
C PHE A 508 18.13 -20.64 -8.46
N PHE A 509 19.19 -21.30 -8.89
CA PHE A 509 19.10 -22.35 -9.92
C PHE A 509 18.86 -23.72 -9.28
N GLY A 510 18.22 -24.61 -10.00
CA GLY A 510 18.07 -26.03 -9.64
C GLY A 510 16.95 -26.35 -8.65
N LEU A 511 16.23 -25.36 -8.10
CA LEU A 511 15.14 -25.60 -7.14
C LEU A 511 13.98 -26.42 -7.75
N ASN A 512 13.67 -26.26 -9.02
CA ASN A 512 12.60 -27.03 -9.66
C ASN A 512 12.83 -28.54 -9.53
N THR A 513 14.05 -29.01 -9.80
CA THR A 513 14.40 -30.44 -9.69
C THR A 513 14.25 -30.95 -8.26
N LEU A 514 14.67 -30.17 -7.26
CA LEU A 514 14.51 -30.52 -5.86
C LEU A 514 13.04 -30.68 -5.45
N TYR A 515 12.20 -29.68 -5.82
CA TYR A 515 10.79 -29.65 -5.43
C TYR A 515 9.98 -30.73 -6.16
N GLU A 516 10.26 -30.95 -7.45
CA GLU A 516 9.62 -32.01 -8.26
C GLU A 516 9.96 -33.41 -7.75
N ASN A 517 11.26 -33.68 -7.44
CA ASN A 517 11.68 -34.94 -6.85
C ASN A 517 11.04 -35.18 -5.48
N TYR A 518 10.96 -34.16 -4.64
CA TYR A 518 10.27 -34.26 -3.35
C TYR A 518 8.77 -34.55 -3.53
N TYR A 519 8.10 -33.89 -4.46
CA TYR A 519 6.69 -34.15 -4.76
C TYR A 519 6.46 -35.60 -5.20
N LYS A 520 7.32 -36.13 -6.08
CA LYS A 520 7.18 -37.48 -6.68
C LYS A 520 7.60 -38.61 -5.74
N SER A 521 8.61 -38.41 -4.93
CA SER A 521 9.27 -39.49 -4.14
C SER A 521 9.16 -39.30 -2.62
N GLY A 522 8.83 -38.13 -2.13
CA GLY A 522 8.91 -37.77 -0.71
C GLY A 522 10.34 -37.56 -0.20
N ALA A 523 11.36 -37.71 -1.04
CA ALA A 523 12.76 -37.57 -0.63
C ALA A 523 13.29 -36.15 -0.87
N TRP A 524 13.79 -35.50 0.17
CA TRP A 524 14.42 -34.19 0.10
C TRP A 524 15.95 -34.32 -0.05
N ASN A 525 16.42 -34.29 -1.28
CA ASN A 525 17.83 -34.48 -1.61
C ASN A 525 18.42 -33.20 -2.22
N VAL A 526 19.10 -32.41 -1.40
CA VAL A 526 19.75 -31.19 -1.86
C VAL A 526 21.02 -31.52 -2.64
N ASN A 527 21.01 -31.27 -3.96
CA ASN A 527 22.22 -31.41 -4.78
C ASN A 527 22.93 -30.04 -4.87
N THR A 528 23.98 -29.85 -4.10
CA THR A 528 24.74 -28.60 -4.05
C THR A 528 25.52 -28.28 -5.33
N THR A 529 25.65 -29.26 -6.27
CA THR A 529 26.27 -29.03 -7.58
C THR A 529 25.32 -28.31 -8.53
N ASP A 530 24.05 -28.70 -8.52
CA ASP A 530 23.03 -28.16 -9.41
C ASP A 530 22.29 -26.97 -8.81
N MET A 531 22.15 -26.94 -7.49
CA MET A 531 21.50 -25.84 -6.76
C MET A 531 22.50 -24.80 -6.33
N ARG A 532 22.35 -23.59 -6.82
CA ARG A 532 23.20 -22.47 -6.42
C ARG A 532 22.42 -21.16 -6.41
N TYR A 533 22.77 -20.34 -5.46
CA TYR A 533 22.30 -18.96 -5.40
C TYR A 533 23.03 -18.11 -6.45
N ASN A 534 22.27 -17.36 -7.23
CA ASN A 534 22.80 -16.40 -8.21
C ASN A 534 22.65 -14.96 -7.67
N PRO A 535 23.75 -14.25 -7.38
CA PRO A 535 23.70 -12.89 -6.85
C PRO A 535 23.53 -11.80 -7.90
N GLU A 536 23.40 -12.14 -9.21
CA GLU A 536 23.42 -11.15 -10.31
C GLU A 536 22.38 -10.03 -10.17
N ALA A 537 21.23 -10.31 -9.52
CA ALA A 537 20.20 -9.32 -9.29
C ALA A 537 20.41 -8.50 -7.99
N GLN A 538 21.59 -8.57 -7.35
CA GLN A 538 21.87 -7.70 -6.20
C GLN A 538 21.99 -6.24 -6.65
N ALA A 539 21.56 -5.29 -5.78
CA ALA A 539 21.66 -3.87 -6.07
C ALA A 539 23.13 -3.40 -5.97
N PRO A 540 23.84 -3.23 -7.10
CA PRO A 540 25.29 -3.09 -7.03
C PRO A 540 25.74 -1.68 -6.61
N ASN A 541 24.98 -0.64 -6.96
CA ASN A 541 25.39 0.75 -6.85
C ASN A 541 24.43 1.58 -5.99
N VAL A 542 24.12 1.08 -4.79
CA VAL A 542 23.31 1.85 -3.84
C VAL A 542 24.09 3.07 -3.36
N THR A 543 23.52 4.25 -3.55
CA THR A 543 24.06 5.54 -3.14
C THR A 543 23.01 6.35 -2.36
N ALA A 544 23.38 7.52 -1.85
CA ALA A 544 22.42 8.40 -1.18
C ALA A 544 21.28 8.85 -2.12
N GLN A 545 21.56 8.97 -3.42
CA GLN A 545 20.56 9.35 -4.44
C GLN A 545 19.52 8.27 -4.67
N SER A 546 19.82 7.01 -4.36
CA SER A 546 18.87 5.89 -4.53
C SER A 546 17.60 6.04 -3.69
N PHE A 547 17.65 6.84 -2.60
CA PHE A 547 16.49 7.08 -1.73
C PHE A 547 15.51 8.15 -2.25
N THR A 548 15.74 8.66 -3.46
CA THR A 548 14.83 9.60 -4.13
C THR A 548 14.63 9.13 -5.56
N LEU A 549 13.40 8.85 -5.94
CA LEU A 549 13.05 8.47 -7.31
C LEU A 549 13.12 9.71 -8.23
N PRO A 550 13.46 9.53 -9.50
CA PRO A 550 13.37 10.61 -10.47
C PRO A 550 11.90 10.97 -10.73
N PHE A 551 11.61 12.22 -11.08
CA PHE A 551 10.30 12.56 -11.61
C PHE A 551 10.06 11.86 -12.95
N PRO A 552 8.82 11.41 -13.24
CA PRO A 552 8.47 10.95 -14.57
C PRO A 552 8.80 11.98 -15.64
N SER A 553 9.35 11.52 -16.76
CA SER A 553 9.75 12.41 -17.85
C SER A 553 8.59 13.24 -18.40
N GLN A 554 7.38 12.66 -18.46
CA GLN A 554 6.19 13.41 -18.90
C GLN A 554 5.79 14.51 -17.92
N ASP A 555 5.96 14.31 -16.60
CA ASP A 555 5.66 15.33 -15.60
C ASP A 555 6.63 16.52 -15.75
N VAL A 556 7.91 16.24 -16.04
CA VAL A 556 8.93 17.25 -16.31
C VAL A 556 8.66 18.03 -17.60
N VAL A 557 8.20 17.34 -18.66
CA VAL A 557 7.80 17.99 -19.91
C VAL A 557 6.59 18.90 -19.69
N PHE A 558 5.64 18.45 -18.87
CA PHE A 558 4.46 19.24 -18.54
C PHE A 558 4.78 20.43 -17.63
N ASN A 559 5.66 20.25 -16.65
CA ASN A 559 6.08 21.29 -15.72
C ASN A 559 7.61 21.27 -15.54
N GLY A 560 8.32 22.09 -16.32
CA GLY A 560 9.79 22.20 -16.28
C GLY A 560 10.35 22.68 -14.93
N ASN A 561 9.54 23.33 -14.09
CA ASN A 561 9.96 23.77 -12.75
C ASN A 561 10.23 22.61 -11.79
N LEU A 562 9.83 21.38 -12.15
CA LEU A 562 10.21 20.18 -11.40
C LEU A 562 11.73 19.89 -11.43
N LEU A 563 12.49 20.52 -12.33
CA LEU A 563 13.96 20.43 -12.38
C LEU A 563 14.66 21.55 -11.61
N ASN A 564 13.91 22.61 -11.24
CA ASN A 564 14.48 23.74 -10.54
C ASN A 564 14.72 23.42 -9.04
N GLU A 565 15.50 24.26 -8.36
CA GLU A 565 15.67 24.19 -6.91
C GLU A 565 14.32 24.36 -6.19
N ALA A 566 14.09 23.57 -5.14
CA ALA A 566 12.88 23.64 -4.35
C ALA A 566 12.81 24.91 -3.51
N VAL A 567 11.66 25.54 -3.45
CA VAL A 567 11.40 26.73 -2.67
C VAL A 567 11.00 26.40 -1.23
N HIS A 568 11.34 27.27 -0.29
CA HIS A 568 10.78 27.24 1.06
C HIS A 568 9.40 27.90 1.08
N VAL A 569 8.44 27.31 1.78
CA VAL A 569 7.10 27.84 2.00
C VAL A 569 6.78 27.82 3.50
N ASP A 570 6.41 28.96 4.06
CA ASP A 570 5.80 28.99 5.39
C ASP A 570 4.37 28.45 5.30
N VAL A 571 4.25 27.15 5.57
CA VAL A 571 3.01 26.39 5.34
C VAL A 571 1.83 26.92 6.14
N ARG A 572 2.06 27.26 7.42
CA ARG A 572 0.98 27.67 8.30
C ARG A 572 0.46 29.08 8.05
N SER A 573 1.28 29.95 7.45
CA SER A 573 0.85 31.27 7.00
C SER A 573 0.25 31.26 5.59
N THR A 574 0.65 30.29 4.74
CA THR A 574 0.26 30.23 3.33
C THR A 574 -1.04 29.45 3.13
N TYR A 575 -1.24 28.36 3.87
CA TYR A 575 -2.36 27.45 3.65
C TYR A 575 -3.30 27.39 4.85
N SER A 576 -4.60 27.39 4.57
CA SER A 576 -5.68 27.22 5.55
C SER A 576 -6.84 26.41 4.96
N TYR A 577 -7.57 25.69 5.81
CA TYR A 577 -8.74 24.87 5.43
C TYR A 577 -10.03 25.43 6.00
#